data_259ad89b83bc701eaf97d722e12e9fea
#
_entry.id   259ad89b83bc701eaf97d722e12e9fea
#
_cell.length_a   1.000
_cell.length_b   1.000
_cell.length_c   1.000
_cell.angle_alpha   90.00
_cell.angle_beta   90.00
_cell.angle_gamma   90.00
#
_symmetry.space_group_name_H-M   'P 1'
#
loop_
_entity.id
_entity.type
_entity.pdbx_description
1 polymer ?
#
loop_
_entity_poly.entity_id
_entity_poly.type
_entity_poly.pdbx_seq_one_letter_code
_entity_poly.pdbx_strand_id
1 'polypeptide(L)'
;MTSLGRLIFLLVAIQVVYGCTASLDSESFESEVSNSNFIATPAMINTPDSDSTPELFRGSITSIVSADIFNRDIHQSISETLVSRGPGISYSRLLKLKTGPEVQQPGLILECDLCKSWEIIDPLTYRFQLREDVMWHNIQPFKSRPLVADDLVYSYGRQRTDGWPNGSILWAMDEVKADGNLTLQFDLKHPDVDFLFAVADGHSKIVSRDVIETYGGLNNSPVVGTGPWVWLKTEMGVGSDFEANTNYFDPELPHLEHLSFRVIQDPETQLAAFVTGAVDIYDVPQGSWDKFTSQSSKYTTLFTKQGGKGLVLTLNSSKPPFNDPEVRRLLFRALEPWKYLESQWNGYGSVNLGIPMMDVAWLLESTEMEPFFELNNRDSSIVFSPINFDVLVADYGDVYIDMSEAIAHDLNQSGLNSRITVLNPEQYAEKVWGKKDFQAFLGPLPITYGPNNYLFANLHSAGRWNIIGHSDAKLDQLIELQNGIKGTYERGLIFKDIQLHLLDKAYMVGIGANGNLWAFQSRVQGFYPTGYLSEYGFWMHIRVDS
;
A
#
# COMPACT_ATOMS: atom_id res chain seq x y z
N MET A 1 -13.95 0.96 -36.52
CA MET A 1 -14.04 1.69 -35.23
C MET A 1 -14.12 0.67 -34.09
N THR A 2 -13.07 -0.06 -33.81
CA THR A 2 -12.99 -1.03 -32.71
C THR A 2 -11.56 -1.55 -32.61
N SER A 3 -10.63 -0.77 -32.03
CA SER A 3 -9.33 -1.33 -31.63
C SER A 3 -8.52 -0.50 -30.64
N LEU A 4 -9.03 0.66 -30.19
CA LEU A 4 -8.26 1.54 -29.30
C LEU A 4 -8.57 1.37 -27.80
N GLY A 5 -9.58 0.61 -27.43
CA GLY A 5 -10.00 0.43 -26.03
C GLY A 5 -9.30 -0.70 -25.27
N ARG A 6 -8.43 -1.48 -25.90
CA ARG A 6 -7.82 -2.67 -25.29
C ARG A 6 -6.39 -2.50 -24.74
N LEU A 7 -5.74 -1.37 -25.01
CA LEU A 7 -4.30 -1.22 -24.68
C LEU A 7 -4.03 -0.62 -23.28
N ILE A 8 -5.03 -0.08 -22.61
CA ILE A 8 -4.82 0.68 -21.35
C ILE A 8 -4.81 -0.22 -20.12
N PHE A 9 -5.20 -1.49 -20.22
CA PHE A 9 -5.31 -2.39 -19.07
C PHE A 9 -4.02 -3.15 -18.70
N LEU A 10 -2.97 -3.08 -19.51
CA LEU A 10 -1.79 -3.95 -19.35
C LEU A 10 -0.72 -3.43 -18.39
N LEU A 11 -0.75 -2.16 -18.01
CA LEU A 11 0.36 -1.52 -17.26
C LEU A 11 0.22 -1.58 -15.73
N VAL A 12 -0.92 -1.97 -15.18
CA VAL A 12 -1.15 -1.95 -13.73
C VAL A 12 -0.48 -3.13 -13.00
N ALA A 13 -0.13 -4.20 -13.72
CA ALA A 13 0.41 -5.43 -13.10
C ALA A 13 1.95 -5.46 -12.97
N ILE A 14 2.69 -4.52 -13.54
CA ILE A 14 4.15 -4.68 -13.76
C ILE A 14 5.03 -4.14 -12.61
N GLN A 15 4.50 -3.46 -11.61
CA GLN A 15 5.33 -2.79 -10.59
C GLN A 15 5.42 -3.47 -9.23
N VAL A 16 4.96 -4.69 -9.08
CA VAL A 16 5.18 -5.43 -7.83
C VAL A 16 6.09 -6.60 -8.13
N VAL A 17 7.34 -6.49 -7.68
CA VAL A 17 8.34 -7.56 -7.51
C VAL A 17 9.27 -7.84 -8.69
N TYR A 18 10.47 -7.33 -8.61
CA TYR A 18 11.69 -8.01 -9.01
C TYR A 18 12.49 -8.35 -7.74
N GLY A 19 12.36 -9.56 -7.26
CA GLY A 19 13.29 -10.15 -6.33
C GLY A 19 13.99 -11.32 -7.05
N CYS A 20 15.23 -11.13 -7.48
CA CYS A 20 16.06 -12.23 -7.96
C CYS A 20 16.73 -12.94 -6.79
N THR A 21 16.61 -14.27 -6.77
CA THR A 21 17.27 -15.16 -5.82
C THR A 21 18.71 -15.42 -6.24
N ALA A 22 19.64 -15.22 -5.31
CA ALA A 22 20.98 -15.81 -5.38
C ALA A 22 21.07 -16.95 -4.38
N SER A 23 21.35 -18.15 -4.86
CA SER A 23 21.64 -19.33 -4.03
C SER A 23 22.99 -19.20 -3.35
N LEU A 24 23.04 -19.31 -2.04
CA LEU A 24 24.28 -19.50 -1.28
C LEU A 24 24.22 -20.82 -0.53
N ASP A 25 25.33 -21.57 -0.61
CA ASP A 25 25.51 -22.88 -0.06
C ASP A 25 25.24 -22.98 1.45
N SER A 26 24.59 -24.08 1.84
CA SER A 26 24.22 -24.41 3.20
C SER A 26 25.42 -24.92 4.02
N GLU A 27 25.81 -24.20 5.06
CA GLU A 27 26.45 -24.82 6.22
C GLU A 27 25.48 -24.85 7.41
N SER A 28 25.33 -26.05 7.95
CA SER A 28 24.40 -26.39 9.03
C SER A 28 24.78 -25.74 10.36
N PHE A 29 23.88 -25.01 10.99
CA PHE A 29 23.90 -24.68 12.40
C PHE A 29 22.60 -25.12 13.06
N GLU A 30 22.68 -26.04 13.98
CA GLU A 30 21.60 -26.33 14.92
C GLU A 30 21.42 -25.16 15.88
N SER A 31 20.21 -24.65 16.01
CA SER A 31 19.86 -23.64 17.01
C SER A 31 18.66 -24.09 17.86
N GLU A 32 18.86 -24.03 19.17
CA GLU A 32 17.84 -24.19 20.18
C GLU A 32 16.75 -23.09 20.01
N VAL A 33 15.52 -23.52 19.86
CA VAL A 33 14.35 -22.63 19.76
C VAL A 33 13.97 -22.18 21.17
N SER A 34 14.19 -20.92 21.50
CA SER A 34 13.54 -20.27 22.64
C SER A 34 12.36 -19.43 22.15
N ASN A 35 11.16 -19.78 22.59
CA ASN A 35 9.96 -18.97 22.40
C ASN A 35 10.12 -17.61 23.08
N SER A 36 10.34 -16.56 22.32
CA SER A 36 10.22 -15.19 22.81
C SER A 36 9.27 -14.42 21.91
N ASN A 37 8.10 -14.08 22.47
CA ASN A 37 7.21 -13.08 21.92
C ASN A 37 7.95 -11.73 21.80
N PHE A 38 8.43 -11.40 20.61
CA PHE A 38 9.01 -10.08 20.34
C PHE A 38 7.87 -9.07 20.19
N ILE A 39 7.37 -8.57 21.31
CA ILE A 39 6.78 -7.23 21.36
C ILE A 39 8.00 -6.29 21.35
N ALA A 40 8.26 -5.62 20.24
CA ALA A 40 9.24 -4.56 20.21
C ALA A 40 8.78 -3.45 21.16
N THR A 41 9.38 -3.41 22.34
CA THR A 41 9.20 -2.28 23.25
C THR A 41 9.84 -1.05 22.57
N PRO A 42 9.13 0.07 22.40
CA PRO A 42 9.77 1.27 21.88
C PRO A 42 10.90 1.66 22.83
N ALA A 43 12.09 1.85 22.26
CA ALA A 43 13.21 2.41 23.02
C ALA A 43 12.77 3.73 23.63
N MET A 44 12.95 3.90 24.93
CA MET A 44 12.67 5.15 25.61
C MET A 44 13.53 6.26 24.98
N ILE A 45 12.87 7.19 24.32
CA ILE A 45 13.50 8.38 23.75
C ILE A 45 13.84 9.28 24.93
N ASN A 46 15.14 9.52 25.16
CA ASN A 46 15.59 10.61 26.00
C ASN A 46 15.09 11.91 25.37
N THR A 47 14.23 12.64 26.07
CA THR A 47 13.84 13.99 25.68
C THR A 47 15.09 14.87 25.73
N PRO A 48 15.44 15.58 24.64
CA PRO A 48 16.56 16.53 24.68
C PRO A 48 16.21 17.71 25.60
N ASP A 49 17.21 18.20 26.33
CA ASP A 49 17.15 19.42 27.11
C ASP A 49 16.71 20.61 26.25
N SER A 50 15.75 21.38 26.74
CA SER A 50 14.99 22.42 26.05
C SER A 50 15.69 23.78 25.99
N ASP A 51 16.97 23.87 25.60
CA ASP A 51 17.64 25.19 25.53
C ASP A 51 18.63 25.34 24.33
N SER A 52 18.41 24.65 23.22
CA SER A 52 19.07 24.99 21.96
C SER A 52 18.03 25.32 20.91
N THR A 53 18.05 26.52 20.38
CA THR A 53 17.36 26.89 19.14
C THR A 53 17.65 25.81 18.13
N PRO A 54 16.67 25.13 17.53
CA PRO A 54 16.93 24.10 16.54
C PRO A 54 17.69 24.75 15.38
N GLU A 55 18.89 24.26 15.07
CA GLU A 55 19.48 24.57 13.76
C GLU A 55 18.63 23.82 12.73
N LEU A 56 17.74 24.55 12.13
CA LEU A 56 16.88 24.14 11.04
C LEU A 56 17.74 23.71 9.84
N PHE A 57 17.40 22.55 9.27
CA PHE A 57 18.01 21.99 8.05
C PHE A 57 19.48 21.55 8.24
N ARG A 58 19.67 20.37 8.81
CA ARG A 58 21.00 19.78 8.94
C ARG A 58 21.13 18.46 8.23
N GLY A 59 22.18 18.33 7.44
CA GLY A 59 22.62 17.09 6.87
C GLY A 59 21.80 16.61 5.67
N SER A 60 22.18 15.44 5.20
CA SER A 60 21.59 14.83 4.02
C SER A 60 21.41 13.34 4.22
N ILE A 61 20.42 12.76 3.56
CA ILE A 61 20.28 11.31 3.40
C ILE A 61 20.14 10.91 1.95
N THR A 62 20.53 9.68 1.68
CA THR A 62 20.33 9.00 0.41
C THR A 62 19.56 7.71 0.63
N SER A 63 18.47 7.51 -0.14
CA SER A 63 17.70 6.27 -0.18
C SER A 63 17.75 5.64 -1.57
N ILE A 64 17.37 4.37 -1.68
CA ILE A 64 17.37 3.62 -2.94
C ILE A 64 15.98 3.60 -3.55
N VAL A 65 15.94 3.63 -4.88
CA VAL A 65 14.80 3.26 -5.72
C VAL A 65 15.25 2.24 -6.76
N SER A 66 14.42 1.25 -7.04
CA SER A 66 14.74 0.17 -7.99
C SER A 66 14.35 0.47 -9.43
N ALA A 67 13.62 1.58 -9.67
CA ALA A 67 13.11 1.91 -10.99
C ALA A 67 13.27 3.41 -11.32
N ASP A 68 13.50 3.69 -12.59
CA ASP A 68 13.48 5.03 -13.14
C ASP A 68 12.07 5.62 -13.26
N ILE A 69 11.99 6.94 -13.33
CA ILE A 69 10.75 7.68 -13.52
C ILE A 69 10.66 8.15 -14.98
N PHE A 70 9.88 7.39 -15.78
CA PHE A 70 9.70 7.68 -17.21
C PHE A 70 8.62 8.74 -17.48
N ASN A 71 7.60 8.81 -16.64
CA ASN A 71 6.52 9.79 -16.74
C ASN A 71 6.44 10.55 -15.42
N ARG A 72 6.72 11.87 -15.46
CA ARG A 72 6.69 12.75 -14.28
C ARG A 72 5.34 13.40 -14.04
N ASP A 73 4.33 13.12 -14.86
CA ASP A 73 3.00 13.66 -14.66
C ASP A 73 2.26 12.86 -13.59
N ILE A 74 2.14 13.46 -12.42
CA ILE A 74 1.60 12.83 -11.21
C ILE A 74 0.14 12.37 -11.38
N HIS A 75 -0.64 13.02 -12.25
CA HIS A 75 -2.03 12.66 -12.50
C HIS A 75 -2.18 11.56 -13.56
N GLN A 76 -1.15 11.32 -14.37
CA GLN A 76 -1.16 10.30 -15.42
C GLN A 76 -0.39 9.04 -15.02
N SER A 77 0.62 9.18 -14.17
CA SER A 77 1.50 8.07 -13.76
C SER A 77 0.93 7.37 -12.53
N ILE A 78 0.97 6.03 -12.54
CA ILE A 78 0.65 5.19 -11.37
C ILE A 78 1.90 4.80 -10.59
N SER A 79 3.05 5.41 -10.89
CA SER A 79 4.35 5.08 -10.29
C SER A 79 4.43 5.52 -8.84
N GLU A 80 4.50 4.57 -7.92
CA GLU A 80 4.76 4.82 -6.51
C GLU A 80 6.11 5.52 -6.29
N THR A 81 7.13 5.19 -7.12
CA THR A 81 8.43 5.88 -7.08
C THR A 81 8.27 7.35 -7.38
N LEU A 82 7.46 7.72 -8.39
CA LEU A 82 7.19 9.12 -8.70
C LEU A 82 6.58 9.87 -7.52
N VAL A 83 5.56 9.29 -6.88
CA VAL A 83 4.77 9.99 -5.84
C VAL A 83 5.47 10.08 -4.50
N SER A 84 6.22 9.06 -4.10
CA SER A 84 6.77 8.95 -2.74
C SER A 84 8.30 9.02 -2.64
N ARG A 85 9.02 8.84 -3.74
CA ARG A 85 10.50 8.82 -3.81
C ARG A 85 11.04 9.53 -5.05
N GLY A 86 10.31 10.48 -5.59
CA GLY A 86 10.63 11.22 -6.80
C GLY A 86 10.02 12.62 -6.78
N PRO A 87 9.92 13.30 -7.93
CA PRO A 87 9.37 14.66 -8.03
C PRO A 87 8.05 14.90 -7.31
N GLY A 88 7.27 13.85 -7.08
CA GLY A 88 6.00 13.90 -6.35
C GLY A 88 6.09 14.45 -4.94
N ILE A 89 7.22 14.28 -4.23
CA ILE A 89 7.35 14.77 -2.83
C ILE A 89 7.44 16.30 -2.74
N SER A 90 7.61 16.98 -3.87
CA SER A 90 7.61 18.46 -3.94
C SER A 90 6.20 19.06 -3.97
N TYR A 91 5.17 18.23 -4.17
CA TYR A 91 3.78 18.68 -4.14
C TYR A 91 3.14 18.33 -2.80
N SER A 92 2.12 19.11 -2.39
CA SER A 92 1.27 18.81 -1.26
C SER A 92 -0.08 18.22 -1.70
N ARG A 93 -0.84 17.74 -0.72
CA ARG A 93 -2.21 17.21 -0.84
C ARG A 93 -3.15 18.01 0.05
N LEU A 94 -4.45 17.80 -0.10
CA LEU A 94 -5.43 18.41 0.82
C LEU A 94 -5.33 17.81 2.22
N LEU A 95 -5.32 16.48 2.29
CA LEU A 95 -5.05 15.68 3.49
C LEU A 95 -3.81 14.82 3.29
N LYS A 96 -3.22 14.32 4.36
CA LYS A 96 -2.13 13.35 4.37
C LYS A 96 -2.37 12.29 5.46
N LEU A 97 -1.63 11.19 5.39
CA LEU A 97 -1.59 10.23 6.48
C LEU A 97 -0.58 10.69 7.53
N LYS A 98 -0.99 10.62 8.79
CA LYS A 98 -0.10 10.87 9.92
C LYS A 98 0.99 9.78 9.95
N THR A 99 2.22 10.23 10.17
CA THR A 99 3.39 9.36 10.36
C THR A 99 4.04 9.68 11.69
N GLY A 100 4.67 8.69 12.30
CA GLY A 100 5.34 8.89 13.58
C GLY A 100 5.29 7.63 14.45
N PRO A 101 6.06 7.62 15.56
CA PRO A 101 6.15 6.46 16.45
C PRO A 101 4.83 6.14 17.16
N GLU A 102 3.93 7.11 17.26
CA GLU A 102 2.61 6.95 17.88
C GLU A 102 1.57 6.30 16.97
N VAL A 103 1.87 6.15 15.67
CA VAL A 103 0.95 5.52 14.71
C VAL A 103 1.14 4.01 14.73
N GLN A 104 0.16 3.31 15.30
CA GLN A 104 0.17 1.86 15.32
C GLN A 104 -0.13 1.29 13.92
N GLN A 105 0.82 0.58 13.35
CA GLN A 105 0.67 -0.04 12.02
C GLN A 105 -0.26 -1.28 12.08
N PRO A 106 -1.12 -1.49 11.08
CA PRO A 106 -1.26 -0.78 9.81
C PRO A 106 -2.26 0.39 9.84
N GLY A 107 -2.49 1.04 10.96
CA GLY A 107 -3.45 2.13 11.11
C GLY A 107 -3.20 3.30 10.14
N LEU A 108 -4.28 3.89 9.64
CA LEU A 108 -4.28 5.04 8.75
C LEU A 108 -5.01 6.20 9.43
N ILE A 109 -4.25 7.19 9.91
CA ILE A 109 -4.79 8.38 10.57
C ILE A 109 -4.69 9.56 9.61
N LEU A 110 -5.83 10.19 9.30
CA LEU A 110 -5.86 11.37 8.45
C LEU A 110 -5.53 12.64 9.24
N GLU A 111 -4.74 13.51 8.63
CA GLU A 111 -4.48 14.85 9.11
C GLU A 111 -4.45 15.87 7.96
N CYS A 112 -4.64 17.15 8.30
CA CYS A 112 -4.53 18.22 7.31
C CYS A 112 -3.09 18.36 6.77
N ASP A 113 -2.99 18.49 5.44
CA ASP A 113 -1.79 18.98 4.75
C ASP A 113 -2.01 20.44 4.33
N LEU A 114 -2.72 20.67 3.24
CA LEU A 114 -3.07 22.04 2.78
C LEU A 114 -4.30 22.63 3.49
N CYS A 115 -5.09 21.82 4.19
CA CYS A 115 -6.20 22.34 4.98
C CYS A 115 -5.77 22.76 6.39
N LYS A 116 -6.61 23.56 7.02
CA LYS A 116 -6.57 23.89 8.46
C LYS A 116 -7.59 23.02 9.22
N SER A 117 -8.72 22.74 8.56
CA SER A 117 -9.78 21.89 9.09
C SER A 117 -10.67 21.40 7.96
N TRP A 118 -11.47 20.36 8.24
CA TRP A 118 -12.55 19.92 7.38
C TRP A 118 -13.81 19.60 8.16
N GLU A 119 -14.93 19.61 7.46
CA GLU A 119 -16.26 19.36 7.99
C GLU A 119 -17.03 18.47 7.01
N ILE A 120 -17.71 17.44 7.52
CA ILE A 120 -18.65 16.61 6.76
C ILE A 120 -20.05 17.16 7.01
N ILE A 121 -20.56 17.98 6.10
CA ILE A 121 -21.86 18.64 6.22
C ILE A 121 -22.99 17.59 6.17
N ASP A 122 -22.91 16.71 5.18
CA ASP A 122 -23.79 15.56 4.99
C ASP A 122 -23.02 14.43 4.25
N PRO A 123 -23.62 13.25 4.01
CA PRO A 123 -22.93 12.15 3.34
C PRO A 123 -22.41 12.45 1.92
N LEU A 124 -22.89 13.51 1.29
CA LEU A 124 -22.51 13.91 -0.07
C LEU A 124 -21.70 15.20 -0.11
N THR A 125 -21.57 15.94 1.00
CA THR A 125 -20.98 17.28 1.00
C THR A 125 -19.87 17.40 2.03
N TYR A 126 -18.65 17.68 1.56
CA TYR A 126 -17.45 17.88 2.36
C TYR A 126 -16.93 19.30 2.15
N ARG A 127 -16.62 20.01 3.24
CA ARG A 127 -16.08 21.37 3.20
C ARG A 127 -14.72 21.40 3.90
N PHE A 128 -13.76 22.12 3.29
CA PHE A 128 -12.40 22.29 3.81
C PHE A 128 -12.08 23.77 3.93
N GLN A 129 -11.49 24.13 5.07
CA GLN A 129 -10.85 25.43 5.25
C GLN A 129 -9.36 25.27 4.96
N LEU A 130 -8.82 25.99 3.97
CA LEU A 130 -7.42 25.94 3.60
C LEU A 130 -6.55 26.78 4.54
N ARG A 131 -5.25 26.48 4.56
CA ARG A 131 -4.23 27.30 5.21
C ARG A 131 -4.04 28.61 4.45
N GLU A 132 -3.69 29.68 5.16
CA GLU A 132 -3.43 31.02 4.61
C GLU A 132 -1.96 31.23 4.25
N ASP A 133 -1.07 30.43 4.84
CA ASP A 133 0.39 30.54 4.83
C ASP A 133 1.09 29.65 3.81
N VAL A 134 0.33 28.96 2.96
CA VAL A 134 0.91 28.07 1.93
C VAL A 134 1.33 28.87 0.71
N MET A 135 2.60 28.72 0.33
CA MET A 135 3.19 29.40 -0.83
C MET A 135 3.67 28.38 -1.87
N TRP A 136 3.46 28.68 -3.15
CA TRP A 136 4.10 27.95 -4.24
C TRP A 136 5.61 28.16 -4.23
N HIS A 137 6.39 27.13 -4.65
CA HIS A 137 7.85 27.23 -4.76
C HIS A 137 8.24 28.39 -5.70
N ASN A 138 9.31 29.12 -5.34
CA ASN A 138 9.87 30.17 -6.16
C ASN A 138 10.88 29.61 -7.17
N ILE A 139 10.39 29.03 -8.26
CA ILE A 139 11.20 28.36 -9.29
C ILE A 139 11.01 29.09 -10.63
N GLN A 140 12.10 29.66 -11.17
CA GLN A 140 12.02 30.38 -12.43
C GLN A 140 11.47 29.53 -13.59
N PRO A 141 10.61 30.08 -14.46
CA PRO A 141 10.18 31.49 -14.53
C PRO A 141 9.01 31.85 -13.57
N PHE A 142 8.53 30.92 -12.76
CA PHE A 142 7.39 31.12 -11.87
C PHE A 142 7.83 31.79 -10.56
N LYS A 143 7.09 32.81 -10.15
CA LYS A 143 7.28 33.46 -8.87
C LYS A 143 6.39 32.81 -7.81
N SER A 144 6.91 32.77 -6.59
CA SER A 144 6.11 32.37 -5.44
C SER A 144 4.85 33.24 -5.32
N ARG A 145 3.72 32.60 -5.07
CA ARG A 145 2.43 33.22 -4.77
C ARG A 145 1.68 32.38 -3.74
N PRO A 146 0.70 32.94 -3.02
CA PRO A 146 -0.17 32.15 -2.15
C PRO A 146 -0.94 31.08 -2.94
N LEU A 147 -1.15 29.93 -2.29
CA LEU A 147 -2.09 28.92 -2.76
C LEU A 147 -3.52 29.40 -2.48
N VAL A 148 -4.42 29.20 -3.41
CA VAL A 148 -5.84 29.52 -3.28
C VAL A 148 -6.73 28.34 -3.67
N ALA A 149 -7.99 28.34 -3.24
CA ALA A 149 -8.94 27.26 -3.48
C ALA A 149 -9.11 26.91 -4.97
N ASP A 150 -9.05 27.90 -5.86
CA ASP A 150 -9.11 27.69 -7.31
C ASP A 150 -7.96 26.84 -7.86
N ASP A 151 -6.79 26.85 -7.22
CA ASP A 151 -5.68 25.96 -7.59
C ASP A 151 -6.06 24.49 -7.36
N LEU A 152 -6.75 24.20 -6.26
CA LEU A 152 -7.23 22.85 -5.93
C LEU A 152 -8.36 22.44 -6.88
N VAL A 153 -9.31 23.33 -7.16
CA VAL A 153 -10.38 23.08 -8.14
C VAL A 153 -9.79 22.69 -9.50
N TYR A 154 -8.81 23.46 -9.98
CA TYR A 154 -8.12 23.14 -11.21
C TYR A 154 -7.41 21.78 -11.16
N SER A 155 -6.68 21.52 -10.08
CA SER A 155 -5.87 20.32 -9.92
C SER A 155 -6.74 19.06 -9.88
N TYR A 156 -7.79 19.04 -9.08
CA TYR A 156 -8.73 17.91 -9.02
C TYR A 156 -9.51 17.71 -10.33
N GLY A 157 -9.93 18.81 -10.98
CA GLY A 157 -10.52 18.74 -12.31
C GLY A 157 -9.59 18.10 -13.34
N ARG A 158 -8.31 18.48 -13.32
CA ARG A 158 -7.28 17.89 -14.18
C ARG A 158 -7.03 16.40 -13.88
N GLN A 159 -6.95 16.01 -12.60
CA GLN A 159 -6.76 14.61 -12.22
C GLN A 159 -7.88 13.71 -12.77
N ARG A 160 -9.11 14.22 -12.88
CA ARG A 160 -10.28 13.52 -13.41
C ARG A 160 -10.40 13.54 -14.93
N THR A 161 -9.38 13.96 -15.66
CA THR A 161 -9.39 13.90 -17.13
C THR A 161 -9.70 12.49 -17.60
N ASP A 162 -10.66 12.35 -18.51
CA ASP A 162 -11.11 11.07 -19.04
C ASP A 162 -9.95 10.26 -19.61
N GLY A 163 -9.91 8.98 -19.25
CA GLY A 163 -8.86 8.05 -19.65
C GLY A 163 -7.58 8.11 -18.81
N TRP A 164 -7.47 9.01 -17.85
CA TRP A 164 -6.35 9.02 -16.94
C TRP A 164 -6.56 8.07 -15.76
N PRO A 165 -5.55 7.27 -15.38
CA PRO A 165 -5.71 6.22 -14.37
C PRO A 165 -6.09 6.79 -13.00
N ASN A 166 -5.45 7.91 -12.60
CA ASN A 166 -5.62 8.48 -11.27
C ASN A 166 -6.94 9.27 -11.08
N GLY A 167 -7.69 9.48 -12.15
CA GLY A 167 -9.06 10.01 -12.07
C GLY A 167 -10.02 9.08 -11.30
N SER A 168 -9.75 7.77 -11.34
CA SER A 168 -10.54 6.77 -10.62
C SER A 168 -10.43 6.86 -9.09
N ILE A 169 -9.39 7.49 -8.55
CA ILE A 169 -9.25 7.77 -7.11
C ILE A 169 -10.40 8.64 -6.61
N LEU A 170 -10.83 9.59 -7.44
CA LEU A 170 -11.88 10.56 -7.15
C LEU A 170 -13.24 10.13 -7.74
N TRP A 171 -13.49 8.82 -7.86
CA TRP A 171 -14.67 8.25 -8.53
C TRP A 171 -16.01 8.74 -7.97
N ALA A 172 -16.08 8.94 -6.64
CA ALA A 172 -17.28 9.43 -5.95
C ALA A 172 -17.52 10.92 -6.14
N MET A 173 -16.49 11.71 -6.51
CA MET A 173 -16.61 13.16 -6.66
C MET A 173 -17.48 13.52 -7.86
N ASP A 174 -18.52 14.32 -7.63
CA ASP A 174 -19.30 14.98 -8.69
C ASP A 174 -18.64 16.29 -9.07
N GLU A 175 -18.54 17.20 -8.13
CA GLU A 175 -18.02 18.54 -8.32
C GLU A 175 -17.08 18.93 -7.18
N VAL A 176 -16.12 19.81 -7.48
CA VAL A 176 -15.32 20.54 -6.51
C VAL A 176 -15.36 22.01 -6.84
N LYS A 177 -15.62 22.86 -5.86
CA LYS A 177 -15.78 24.31 -6.05
C LYS A 177 -15.15 25.11 -4.93
N ALA A 178 -14.67 26.31 -5.28
CA ALA A 178 -14.15 27.28 -4.34
C ALA A 178 -15.29 28.19 -3.85
N ASP A 179 -15.29 28.48 -2.54
CA ASP A 179 -16.10 29.52 -1.93
C ASP A 179 -15.16 30.58 -1.33
N GLY A 180 -14.77 31.56 -2.17
CA GLY A 180 -13.65 32.46 -1.87
C GLY A 180 -12.29 31.79 -2.02
N ASN A 181 -11.25 32.45 -1.47
CA ASN A 181 -9.87 32.02 -1.69
C ASN A 181 -9.42 30.82 -0.85
N LEU A 182 -10.10 30.56 0.28
CA LEU A 182 -9.61 29.63 1.29
C LEU A 182 -10.62 28.55 1.67
N THR A 183 -11.78 28.50 1.03
CA THR A 183 -12.78 27.47 1.29
C THR A 183 -12.98 26.61 0.05
N LEU A 184 -12.92 25.30 0.24
CA LEU A 184 -13.15 24.32 -0.81
C LEU A 184 -14.32 23.41 -0.41
N GLN A 185 -15.26 23.17 -1.34
CA GLN A 185 -16.35 22.24 -1.15
C GLN A 185 -16.31 21.15 -2.21
N PHE A 186 -16.49 19.90 -1.76
CA PHE A 186 -16.74 18.75 -2.63
C PHE A 186 -18.19 18.31 -2.50
N ASP A 187 -18.82 18.09 -3.64
CA ASP A 187 -20.11 17.42 -3.75
C ASP A 187 -19.89 16.04 -4.38
N LEU A 188 -20.43 14.99 -3.77
CA LEU A 188 -20.28 13.60 -4.22
C LEU A 188 -21.53 13.13 -4.96
N LYS A 189 -21.37 12.22 -5.93
CA LYS A 189 -22.46 11.55 -6.66
C LYS A 189 -23.26 10.58 -5.80
N HIS A 190 -22.57 9.95 -4.86
CA HIS A 190 -23.08 8.96 -3.91
C HIS A 190 -22.19 8.99 -2.67
N PRO A 191 -22.72 8.57 -1.51
CA PRO A 191 -21.94 8.49 -0.28
C PRO A 191 -20.70 7.62 -0.49
N ASP A 192 -19.55 8.12 0.00
CA ASP A 192 -18.30 7.38 0.06
C ASP A 192 -17.58 7.72 1.37
N VAL A 193 -17.65 6.80 2.32
CA VAL A 193 -17.05 6.98 3.65
C VAL A 193 -15.53 7.11 3.61
N ASP A 194 -14.90 6.63 2.53
CA ASP A 194 -13.45 6.69 2.32
C ASP A 194 -13.01 7.89 1.43
N PHE A 195 -13.91 8.79 1.08
CA PHE A 195 -13.59 9.95 0.23
C PHE A 195 -12.40 10.78 0.76
N LEU A 196 -12.28 10.92 2.08
CA LEU A 196 -11.17 11.62 2.69
C LEU A 196 -9.80 10.96 2.39
N PHE A 197 -9.77 9.63 2.24
CA PHE A 197 -8.55 8.92 1.82
C PHE A 197 -8.23 9.15 0.35
N ALA A 198 -9.24 9.38 -0.49
CA ALA A 198 -9.03 9.72 -1.90
C ALA A 198 -8.30 11.06 -2.07
N VAL A 199 -8.63 12.06 -1.25
CA VAL A 199 -7.95 13.37 -1.26
C VAL A 199 -6.65 13.38 -0.44
N ALA A 200 -6.37 12.30 0.32
CA ALA A 200 -5.11 12.04 1.00
C ALA A 200 -4.17 11.13 0.21
N ASP A 201 -4.63 10.55 -0.91
CA ASP A 201 -3.80 9.65 -1.73
C ASP A 201 -2.58 10.36 -2.30
N GLY A 202 -1.46 9.65 -2.41
CA GLY A 202 -0.21 10.19 -2.93
C GLY A 202 -0.27 10.69 -4.37
N HIS A 203 -1.27 10.26 -5.16
CA HIS A 203 -1.51 10.75 -6.51
C HIS A 203 -2.47 11.95 -6.57
N SER A 204 -3.17 12.26 -5.48
CA SER A 204 -4.09 13.41 -5.40
C SER A 204 -3.37 14.70 -5.03
N LYS A 205 -2.24 14.95 -5.72
CA LYS A 205 -1.37 16.10 -5.54
C LYS A 205 -1.95 17.35 -6.18
N ILE A 206 -1.64 18.50 -5.57
CA ILE A 206 -2.04 19.79 -6.10
C ILE A 206 -0.93 20.32 -7.01
N VAL A 207 -1.26 20.54 -8.28
CA VAL A 207 -0.34 20.94 -9.33
C VAL A 207 -0.64 22.34 -9.85
N SER A 208 0.40 23.07 -10.24
CA SER A 208 0.28 24.45 -10.69
C SER A 208 -0.34 24.54 -12.09
N ARG A 209 -1.43 25.30 -12.22
CA ARG A 209 -2.04 25.68 -13.51
C ARG A 209 -1.03 26.41 -14.39
N ASP A 210 -0.29 27.37 -13.81
CA ASP A 210 0.65 28.22 -14.56
C ASP A 210 1.73 27.40 -15.26
N VAL A 211 2.22 26.34 -14.58
CA VAL A 211 3.21 25.40 -15.15
C VAL A 211 2.61 24.62 -16.31
N ILE A 212 1.41 24.09 -16.14
CA ILE A 212 0.75 23.25 -17.15
C ILE A 212 0.39 24.07 -18.39
N GLU A 213 -0.13 25.28 -18.21
CA GLU A 213 -0.44 26.20 -19.33
C GLU A 213 0.83 26.63 -20.08
N THR A 214 1.95 26.81 -19.37
CA THR A 214 3.23 27.23 -19.99
C THR A 214 3.91 26.10 -20.76
N TYR A 215 3.91 24.86 -20.20
CA TYR A 215 4.70 23.74 -20.73
C TYR A 215 3.84 22.63 -21.38
N GLY A 216 2.52 22.74 -21.32
CA GLY A 216 1.59 21.73 -21.86
C GLY A 216 1.45 20.47 -21.01
N GLY A 217 2.07 20.40 -19.82
CA GLY A 217 2.05 19.26 -18.92
C GLY A 217 3.21 19.24 -17.93
N LEU A 218 3.34 18.16 -17.15
CA LEU A 218 4.35 18.05 -16.09
C LEU A 218 5.61 17.27 -16.49
N ASN A 219 5.62 16.59 -17.64
CA ASN A 219 6.74 15.72 -18.02
C ASN A 219 8.04 16.48 -18.29
N ASN A 220 7.95 17.63 -18.95
CA ASN A 220 9.10 18.41 -19.39
C ASN A 220 9.15 19.80 -18.74
N SER A 221 8.39 20.02 -17.67
CA SER A 221 8.33 21.26 -16.92
C SER A 221 9.25 21.23 -15.70
N PRO A 222 9.61 22.38 -15.12
CA PRO A 222 10.08 22.42 -13.75
C PRO A 222 9.00 21.90 -12.79
N VAL A 223 9.41 21.34 -11.65
CA VAL A 223 8.50 20.87 -10.61
C VAL A 223 8.24 22.02 -9.65
N VAL A 224 7.08 22.64 -9.77
CA VAL A 224 6.62 23.73 -8.90
C VAL A 224 5.48 23.23 -8.05
N GLY A 225 5.75 23.00 -6.78
CA GLY A 225 4.80 22.53 -5.79
C GLY A 225 4.69 23.47 -4.60
N THR A 226 4.09 22.96 -3.52
CA THR A 226 3.93 23.64 -2.23
C THR A 226 4.49 22.79 -1.09
N GLY A 227 5.15 21.68 -1.42
CA GLY A 227 5.63 20.69 -0.47
C GLY A 227 6.91 21.09 0.27
N PRO A 228 7.35 20.24 1.22
CA PRO A 228 8.54 20.49 2.04
C PRO A 228 9.85 20.39 1.26
N TRP A 229 9.84 19.83 0.06
CA TRP A 229 11.02 19.57 -0.75
C TRP A 229 10.96 20.31 -2.08
N VAL A 230 12.00 21.08 -2.37
CA VAL A 230 12.22 21.70 -3.69
C VAL A 230 12.99 20.72 -4.57
N TRP A 231 12.40 20.35 -5.70
CA TRP A 231 13.05 19.48 -6.67
C TRP A 231 14.20 20.21 -7.38
N LEU A 232 15.37 19.59 -7.42
CA LEU A 232 16.54 20.09 -8.13
C LEU A 232 16.66 19.45 -9.51
N LYS A 233 16.63 18.11 -9.56
CA LYS A 233 16.75 17.35 -10.80
C LYS A 233 16.27 15.90 -10.65
N THR A 234 15.99 15.29 -11.80
CA THR A 234 15.87 13.83 -11.97
C THR A 234 16.62 13.44 -13.23
N GLU A 235 17.54 12.50 -13.11
CA GLU A 235 18.35 11.98 -14.21
C GLU A 235 18.14 10.47 -14.34
N MET A 236 17.87 10.01 -15.58
CA MET A 236 17.69 8.59 -15.90
C MET A 236 18.93 7.79 -15.53
N GLY A 237 18.74 6.65 -14.86
CA GLY A 237 19.80 5.78 -14.38
C GLY A 237 20.58 6.33 -13.17
N VAL A 238 20.27 7.53 -12.70
CA VAL A 238 20.93 8.18 -11.56
C VAL A 238 19.97 8.36 -10.39
N GLY A 239 18.81 9.02 -10.62
CA GLY A 239 17.82 9.29 -9.60
C GLY A 239 17.40 10.74 -9.47
N SER A 240 16.93 11.13 -8.28
CA SER A 240 16.39 12.47 -8.01
C SER A 240 17.07 13.14 -6.81
N ASP A 241 17.26 14.46 -6.90
CA ASP A 241 17.84 15.28 -5.84
C ASP A 241 16.89 16.42 -5.44
N PHE A 242 16.85 16.70 -4.13
CA PHE A 242 15.97 17.69 -3.51
C PHE A 242 16.70 18.49 -2.45
N GLU A 243 16.26 19.73 -2.27
CA GLU A 243 16.64 20.58 -1.14
C GLU A 243 15.43 20.97 -0.29
N ALA A 244 15.66 21.37 0.96
CA ALA A 244 14.61 21.82 1.86
C ALA A 244 13.89 23.07 1.30
N ASN A 245 12.56 23.09 1.39
CA ASN A 245 11.78 24.29 1.14
C ASN A 245 11.81 25.21 2.37
N THR A 246 12.67 26.20 2.37
CA THR A 246 12.81 27.17 3.48
C THR A 246 11.56 28.06 3.69
N ASN A 247 10.62 28.04 2.74
CA ASN A 247 9.34 28.75 2.82
C ASN A 247 8.15 27.78 3.00
N TYR A 248 8.42 26.59 3.52
CA TYR A 248 7.36 25.65 3.85
C TYR A 248 6.49 26.21 4.98
N PHE A 249 5.18 25.96 4.95
CA PHE A 249 4.25 26.53 5.92
C PHE A 249 4.49 26.05 7.38
N ASP A 250 5.13 24.87 7.54
CA ASP A 250 5.61 24.43 8.84
C ASP A 250 7.10 24.78 8.94
N PRO A 251 7.45 25.78 9.75
CA PRO A 251 8.83 26.28 9.83
C PRO A 251 9.80 25.31 10.52
N GLU A 252 9.28 24.25 11.17
CA GLU A 252 10.12 23.21 11.78
C GLU A 252 10.48 22.11 10.78
N LEU A 253 9.88 22.07 9.58
CA LEU A 253 10.01 21.01 8.59
C LEU A 253 10.47 21.55 7.23
N PRO A 254 11.19 20.72 6.44
CA PRO A 254 11.77 19.42 6.80
C PRO A 254 13.02 19.62 7.68
N HIS A 255 13.47 18.58 8.38
CA HIS A 255 14.67 18.71 9.22
C HIS A 255 15.99 18.60 8.43
N LEU A 256 15.99 17.88 7.31
CA LEU A 256 17.18 17.71 6.46
C LEU A 256 17.34 18.85 5.47
N GLU A 257 18.58 19.19 5.12
CA GLU A 257 18.91 20.15 4.07
C GLU A 257 18.75 19.53 2.67
N HIS A 258 19.19 18.27 2.51
CA HIS A 258 19.12 17.56 1.23
C HIS A 258 18.56 16.15 1.38
N LEU A 259 17.79 15.72 0.39
CA LEU A 259 17.26 14.38 0.23
C LEU A 259 17.55 13.87 -1.18
N SER A 260 18.11 12.66 -1.28
CA SER A 260 18.45 12.06 -2.56
C SER A 260 17.87 10.65 -2.67
N PHE A 261 17.37 10.33 -3.86
CA PHE A 261 17.01 8.97 -4.24
C PHE A 261 17.90 8.50 -5.37
N ARG A 262 18.53 7.33 -5.23
CA ARG A 262 19.44 6.77 -6.24
C ARG A 262 18.84 5.53 -6.88
N VAL A 263 18.85 5.50 -8.21
CA VAL A 263 18.41 4.34 -8.98
C VAL A 263 19.49 3.27 -8.91
N ILE A 264 19.19 2.17 -8.22
CA ILE A 264 20.04 0.98 -8.16
C ILE A 264 19.12 -0.21 -8.40
N GLN A 265 19.20 -0.83 -9.57
CA GLN A 265 18.28 -1.90 -9.97
C GLN A 265 18.74 -3.26 -9.42
N ASP A 266 20.05 -3.50 -9.39
CA ASP A 266 20.62 -4.78 -8.96
C ASP A 266 20.62 -4.92 -7.42
N PRO A 267 19.99 -5.97 -6.85
CA PRO A 267 19.87 -6.16 -5.41
C PRO A 267 21.21 -6.29 -4.68
N GLU A 268 22.20 -6.92 -5.29
CA GLU A 268 23.54 -7.08 -4.68
C GLU A 268 24.26 -5.72 -4.61
N THR A 269 24.09 -4.89 -5.64
CA THR A 269 24.59 -3.52 -5.67
C THR A 269 23.87 -2.66 -4.62
N GLN A 270 22.55 -2.82 -4.44
CA GLN A 270 21.80 -2.13 -3.37
C GLN A 270 22.36 -2.49 -2.00
N LEU A 271 22.54 -3.78 -1.73
CA LEU A 271 23.11 -4.27 -0.48
C LEU A 271 24.52 -3.71 -0.26
N ALA A 272 25.39 -3.76 -1.28
CA ALA A 272 26.74 -3.23 -1.19
C ALA A 272 26.77 -1.73 -0.90
N ALA A 273 25.91 -0.94 -1.56
CA ALA A 273 25.77 0.49 -1.33
C ALA A 273 25.33 0.81 0.11
N PHE A 274 24.40 0.03 0.67
CA PHE A 274 23.97 0.18 2.05
C PHE A 274 25.07 -0.20 3.05
N VAL A 275 25.70 -1.36 2.87
CA VAL A 275 26.73 -1.87 3.79
C VAL A 275 27.96 -0.97 3.82
N THR A 276 28.29 -0.32 2.72
CA THR A 276 29.42 0.64 2.63
C THR A 276 29.06 2.05 3.11
N GLY A 277 27.78 2.31 3.44
CA GLY A 277 27.32 3.62 3.86
C GLY A 277 27.16 4.63 2.70
N ALA A 278 27.17 4.17 1.44
CA ALA A 278 26.88 5.02 0.30
C ALA A 278 25.40 5.42 0.22
N VAL A 279 24.51 4.66 0.86
CA VAL A 279 23.12 4.96 1.07
C VAL A 279 22.73 4.76 2.53
N ASP A 280 21.76 5.53 3.00
CA ASP A 280 21.36 5.58 4.40
C ASP A 280 20.17 4.70 4.73
N ILE A 281 19.26 4.52 3.80
CA ILE A 281 18.01 3.79 4.00
C ILE A 281 17.86 2.75 2.89
N TYR A 282 17.55 1.54 3.29
CA TYR A 282 17.43 0.36 2.43
C TYR A 282 16.15 -0.42 2.74
N ASP A 283 15.35 -0.66 1.72
CA ASP A 283 14.23 -1.59 1.78
C ASP A 283 14.77 -3.00 1.58
N VAL A 284 14.84 -3.78 2.66
CA VAL A 284 15.52 -5.08 2.68
C VAL A 284 14.68 -6.11 1.95
N PRO A 285 15.19 -6.75 0.89
CA PRO A 285 14.51 -7.87 0.26
C PRO A 285 14.19 -8.98 1.26
N GLN A 286 13.03 -9.61 1.14
CA GLN A 286 12.51 -10.59 2.09
C GLN A 286 13.50 -11.73 2.37
N GLY A 287 14.16 -12.27 1.37
CA GLY A 287 15.17 -13.34 1.53
C GLY A 287 16.41 -12.96 2.34
N SER A 288 16.55 -11.68 2.72
CA SER A 288 17.66 -11.16 3.54
C SER A 288 17.20 -10.69 4.93
N TRP A 289 15.94 -10.82 5.30
CA TRP A 289 15.42 -10.27 6.57
C TRP A 289 16.13 -10.82 7.79
N ASP A 290 16.33 -12.13 7.90
CA ASP A 290 17.01 -12.76 9.03
C ASP A 290 18.44 -12.25 9.22
N LYS A 291 19.15 -12.04 8.11
CA LYS A 291 20.50 -11.51 8.14
C LYS A 291 20.54 -10.11 8.75
N PHE A 292 19.56 -9.26 8.42
CA PHE A 292 19.50 -7.89 8.94
C PHE A 292 19.01 -7.83 10.38
N THR A 293 17.99 -8.60 10.75
CA THR A 293 17.45 -8.65 12.11
C THR A 293 18.45 -9.23 13.10
N SER A 294 19.29 -10.21 12.68
CA SER A 294 20.36 -10.75 13.51
C SER A 294 21.56 -9.79 13.71
N GLN A 295 21.70 -8.74 12.89
CA GLN A 295 22.76 -7.74 12.96
C GLN A 295 22.30 -6.40 13.56
N SER A 296 21.34 -6.41 14.47
CA SER A 296 20.75 -5.22 15.11
C SER A 296 21.73 -4.28 15.83
N SER A 297 22.95 -4.76 16.14
CA SER A 297 24.01 -3.91 16.70
C SER A 297 24.70 -3.01 15.66
N LYS A 298 24.52 -3.27 14.38
CA LYS A 298 25.19 -2.57 13.28
C LYS A 298 24.27 -1.59 12.55
N TYR A 299 23.00 -1.92 12.45
CA TYR A 299 21.98 -1.14 11.74
C TYR A 299 20.71 -1.07 12.57
N THR A 300 19.96 0.00 12.44
CA THR A 300 18.59 0.03 12.94
C THR A 300 17.67 -0.63 11.91
N THR A 301 16.75 -1.47 12.38
CA THR A 301 15.75 -2.11 11.53
C THR A 301 14.35 -1.77 11.99
N LEU A 302 13.43 -1.59 11.04
CA LEU A 302 12.03 -1.32 11.30
C LEU A 302 11.16 -2.16 10.36
N PHE A 303 10.25 -2.94 10.93
CA PHE A 303 9.26 -3.66 10.16
C PHE A 303 7.95 -2.88 10.09
N THR A 304 7.50 -2.53 8.88
CA THR A 304 6.20 -1.89 8.65
C THR A 304 5.20 -2.92 8.20
N LYS A 305 4.11 -3.08 8.97
CA LYS A 305 3.00 -3.95 8.58
C LYS A 305 2.17 -3.28 7.49
N GLN A 306 1.87 -4.02 6.44
CA GLN A 306 0.89 -3.62 5.44
C GLN A 306 -0.45 -4.27 5.77
N GLY A 307 -1.51 -3.48 5.90
CA GLY A 307 -2.86 -4.01 6.02
C GLY A 307 -3.36 -4.48 4.65
N GLY A 308 -3.79 -5.74 4.57
CA GLY A 308 -4.56 -6.22 3.44
C GLY A 308 -3.81 -6.54 2.16
N LYS A 309 -2.49 -6.42 2.10
CA LYS A 309 -1.69 -6.88 0.95
C LYS A 309 -1.06 -8.23 1.27
N GLY A 310 -0.99 -9.11 0.28
CA GLY A 310 -0.35 -10.40 0.46
C GLY A 310 -0.82 -11.44 -0.55
N LEU A 311 -0.44 -12.65 -0.26
CA LEU A 311 -0.83 -13.83 -1.01
C LEU A 311 -2.22 -14.27 -0.56
N VAL A 312 -3.21 -14.18 -1.45
CA VAL A 312 -4.58 -14.56 -1.14
C VAL A 312 -4.99 -15.78 -1.96
N LEU A 313 -5.40 -16.84 -1.27
CA LEU A 313 -6.08 -17.97 -1.88
C LEU A 313 -7.57 -17.66 -1.96
N THR A 314 -8.11 -17.65 -3.17
CA THR A 314 -9.53 -17.34 -3.44
C THR A 314 -10.18 -18.47 -4.20
N LEU A 315 -11.39 -18.86 -3.79
CA LEU A 315 -12.19 -19.92 -4.41
C LEU A 315 -13.35 -19.32 -5.19
N ASN A 316 -13.55 -19.78 -6.44
CA ASN A 316 -14.64 -19.32 -7.29
C ASN A 316 -15.94 -20.07 -6.95
N SER A 317 -16.79 -19.47 -6.15
CA SER A 317 -18.04 -20.09 -5.70
C SER A 317 -19.10 -20.28 -6.79
N SER A 318 -18.87 -19.75 -8.01
CA SER A 318 -19.75 -19.98 -9.14
C SER A 318 -19.38 -21.22 -9.98
N LYS A 319 -18.21 -21.83 -9.73
CA LYS A 319 -17.67 -22.93 -10.54
C LYS A 319 -17.48 -24.21 -9.71
N PRO A 320 -17.79 -25.41 -10.29
CA PRO A 320 -17.39 -26.68 -9.67
C PRO A 320 -15.85 -26.75 -9.52
N PRO A 321 -15.33 -27.38 -8.44
CA PRO A 321 -16.08 -27.99 -7.34
C PRO A 321 -16.50 -26.99 -6.25
N PHE A 322 -16.08 -25.73 -6.33
CA PHE A 322 -16.24 -24.72 -5.27
C PHE A 322 -17.61 -24.03 -5.24
N ASN A 323 -18.52 -24.39 -6.15
CA ASN A 323 -19.94 -24.07 -6.01
C ASN A 323 -20.61 -24.84 -4.85
N ASP A 324 -19.98 -25.93 -4.36
CA ASP A 324 -20.39 -26.65 -3.15
C ASP A 324 -19.71 -26.03 -1.92
N PRO A 325 -20.47 -25.48 -0.95
CA PRO A 325 -19.93 -24.92 0.29
C PRO A 325 -19.14 -25.93 1.13
N GLU A 326 -19.54 -27.21 1.11
CA GLU A 326 -18.85 -28.22 1.92
C GLU A 326 -17.46 -28.52 1.35
N VAL A 327 -17.29 -28.48 0.03
CA VAL A 327 -15.97 -28.63 -0.61
C VAL A 327 -15.06 -27.45 -0.24
N ARG A 328 -15.60 -26.23 -0.20
CA ARG A 328 -14.82 -25.06 0.23
C ARG A 328 -14.37 -25.15 1.68
N ARG A 329 -15.29 -25.54 2.60
CA ARG A 329 -14.96 -25.75 4.01
C ARG A 329 -13.94 -26.86 4.21
N LEU A 330 -14.07 -27.95 3.43
CA LEU A 330 -13.10 -29.04 3.46
C LEU A 330 -11.70 -28.55 3.08
N LEU A 331 -11.61 -27.72 2.03
CA LEU A 331 -10.34 -27.14 1.61
C LEU A 331 -9.75 -26.27 2.74
N PHE A 332 -10.54 -25.38 3.36
CA PHE A 332 -10.06 -24.53 4.46
C PHE A 332 -9.53 -25.35 5.64
N ARG A 333 -10.22 -26.42 6.02
CA ARG A 333 -9.77 -27.31 7.08
C ARG A 333 -8.49 -28.09 6.74
N ALA A 334 -8.15 -28.21 5.47
CA ALA A 334 -6.92 -28.85 5.02
C ALA A 334 -5.72 -27.88 4.96
N LEU A 335 -5.94 -26.57 5.14
CA LEU A 335 -4.89 -25.56 5.13
C LEU A 335 -4.31 -25.35 6.54
N GLU A 336 -3.04 -25.04 6.59
CA GLU A 336 -2.29 -24.65 7.80
C GLU A 336 -1.67 -23.25 7.63
N PRO A 337 -2.48 -22.16 7.57
CA PRO A 337 -1.99 -20.83 7.17
C PRO A 337 -0.81 -20.30 8.00
N TRP A 338 -0.83 -20.53 9.31
CA TRP A 338 0.25 -20.09 10.21
C TRP A 338 1.55 -20.89 10.01
N LYS A 339 1.44 -22.18 9.70
CA LYS A 339 2.61 -23.01 9.35
C LYS A 339 3.26 -22.53 8.05
N TYR A 340 2.47 -22.15 7.06
CA TYR A 340 3.00 -21.57 5.82
C TYR A 340 3.69 -20.21 6.09
N LEU A 341 3.09 -19.37 6.93
CA LEU A 341 3.69 -18.11 7.34
C LEU A 341 5.07 -18.34 8.01
N GLU A 342 5.14 -19.31 8.92
CA GLU A 342 6.39 -19.64 9.61
C GLU A 342 7.43 -20.19 8.63
N SER A 343 7.07 -21.20 7.83
CA SER A 343 8.04 -21.92 6.98
C SER A 343 8.53 -21.11 5.78
N GLN A 344 7.71 -20.19 5.25
CA GLN A 344 8.06 -19.43 4.05
C GLN A 344 8.50 -18.00 4.37
N TRP A 345 8.11 -17.47 5.52
CA TRP A 345 8.33 -16.07 5.87
C TRP A 345 8.90 -15.89 7.27
N ASN A 346 9.41 -16.97 7.90
CA ASN A 346 9.98 -16.96 9.25
C ASN A 346 9.09 -16.22 10.27
N GLY A 347 7.76 -16.39 10.15
CA GLY A 347 6.80 -15.70 11.00
C GLY A 347 6.57 -14.21 10.70
N TYR A 348 7.28 -13.63 9.72
CA TYR A 348 7.06 -12.24 9.34
C TYR A 348 5.78 -12.10 8.53
N GLY A 349 4.87 -11.23 8.99
CA GLY A 349 3.58 -11.00 8.35
C GLY A 349 2.41 -11.40 9.23
N SER A 350 1.27 -11.66 8.62
CA SER A 350 0.06 -12.11 9.32
C SER A 350 -0.84 -12.94 8.42
N VAL A 351 -1.57 -13.87 9.01
CA VAL A 351 -2.74 -14.47 8.35
C VAL A 351 -3.89 -13.48 8.42
N ASN A 352 -4.53 -13.17 7.30
CA ASN A 352 -5.66 -12.24 7.21
C ASN A 352 -6.51 -12.55 5.96
N LEU A 353 -7.38 -11.66 5.54
CA LEU A 353 -8.21 -11.86 4.34
C LEU A 353 -7.82 -10.96 3.15
N GLY A 354 -6.67 -10.29 3.20
CA GLY A 354 -6.24 -9.43 2.11
C GLY A 354 -7.07 -8.15 1.95
N ILE A 355 -7.92 -7.81 2.91
CA ILE A 355 -8.74 -6.59 2.91
C ILE A 355 -7.92 -5.44 3.49
N PRO A 356 -7.80 -4.29 2.81
CA PRO A 356 -7.16 -3.11 3.39
C PRO A 356 -7.88 -2.66 4.66
N MET A 357 -7.13 -2.35 5.71
CA MET A 357 -7.66 -1.92 6.99
C MET A 357 -7.17 -0.52 7.35
N MET A 358 -8.06 0.29 7.91
CA MET A 358 -7.74 1.65 8.38
C MET A 358 -7.25 1.65 9.82
N ASP A 359 -7.64 0.63 10.58
CA ASP A 359 -7.29 0.48 11.99
C ASP A 359 -6.91 -0.98 12.26
N VAL A 360 -5.88 -1.19 13.08
CA VAL A 360 -5.46 -2.53 13.49
C VAL A 360 -6.57 -3.28 14.23
N ALA A 361 -7.43 -2.56 14.96
CA ALA A 361 -8.55 -3.13 15.70
C ALA A 361 -9.64 -3.74 14.79
N TRP A 362 -9.60 -3.46 13.49
CA TRP A 362 -10.52 -4.07 12.51
C TRP A 362 -10.10 -5.47 12.08
N LEU A 363 -8.84 -5.85 12.32
CA LEU A 363 -8.36 -7.20 12.01
C LEU A 363 -8.96 -8.22 12.98
N LEU A 364 -9.17 -9.42 12.49
CA LEU A 364 -9.44 -10.57 13.35
C LEU A 364 -8.15 -11.02 14.05
N GLU A 365 -8.30 -11.43 15.31
CA GLU A 365 -7.23 -12.11 16.02
C GLU A 365 -7.07 -13.54 15.50
N SER A 366 -5.88 -14.13 15.65
CA SER A 366 -5.63 -15.52 15.24
C SER A 366 -6.63 -16.48 15.87
N THR A 367 -6.97 -16.29 17.14
CA THR A 367 -7.94 -17.10 17.89
C THR A 367 -9.37 -17.04 17.33
N GLU A 368 -9.72 -15.94 16.62
CA GLU A 368 -11.00 -15.78 15.94
C GLU A 368 -11.01 -16.53 14.59
N MET A 369 -9.83 -16.70 13.96
CA MET A 369 -9.68 -17.33 12.65
C MET A 369 -9.39 -18.83 12.71
N GLU A 370 -8.58 -19.29 13.69
CA GLU A 370 -8.15 -20.69 13.84
C GLU A 370 -9.28 -21.72 13.71
N PRO A 371 -10.49 -21.52 14.29
CA PRO A 371 -11.56 -22.50 14.19
C PRO A 371 -12.00 -22.87 12.76
N PHE A 372 -11.73 -22.01 11.77
CA PHE A 372 -12.08 -22.27 10.38
C PHE A 372 -11.06 -23.19 9.68
N PHE A 373 -9.86 -23.33 10.25
CA PHE A 373 -8.74 -24.11 9.71
C PHE A 373 -8.40 -25.34 10.56
N GLU A 374 -9.05 -25.51 11.72
CA GLU A 374 -8.79 -26.64 12.58
C GLU A 374 -9.36 -27.94 12.02
N LEU A 375 -8.45 -28.86 11.75
CA LEU A 375 -8.76 -30.28 11.56
C LEU A 375 -8.92 -31.03 12.88
N ASN A 376 -9.45 -30.39 13.92
CA ASN A 376 -9.52 -30.94 15.28
C ASN A 376 -10.38 -32.22 15.46
N ASN A 377 -10.98 -32.71 14.39
CA ASN A 377 -11.52 -34.06 14.31
C ASN A 377 -11.32 -34.56 12.87
N ARG A 378 -10.11 -34.99 12.53
CA ARG A 378 -9.96 -35.95 11.46
C ARG A 378 -10.71 -37.22 11.91
N ASP A 379 -11.98 -37.24 11.68
CA ASP A 379 -12.65 -38.50 11.50
C ASP A 379 -12.03 -39.11 10.25
N SER A 380 -10.96 -39.91 10.47
CA SER A 380 -10.20 -40.62 9.45
C SER A 380 -11.06 -41.59 8.63
N SER A 381 -12.37 -41.61 8.88
CA SER A 381 -13.36 -42.43 8.20
C SER A 381 -14.02 -41.74 7.00
N ILE A 382 -13.85 -40.42 6.80
CA ILE A 382 -14.40 -39.74 5.61
C ILE A 382 -13.38 -39.87 4.46
N VAL A 383 -13.43 -40.98 3.75
CA VAL A 383 -12.76 -41.14 2.47
C VAL A 383 -13.58 -40.43 1.41
N PHE A 384 -13.23 -39.19 1.12
CA PHE A 384 -13.81 -38.50 -0.01
C PHE A 384 -13.30 -39.12 -1.33
N SER A 385 -14.18 -39.20 -2.34
CA SER A 385 -13.69 -39.40 -3.71
C SER A 385 -12.74 -38.24 -4.04
N PRO A 386 -11.60 -38.50 -4.68
CA PRO A 386 -10.64 -37.45 -4.99
C PRO A 386 -11.30 -36.29 -5.73
N ILE A 387 -11.17 -35.08 -5.18
CA ILE A 387 -11.70 -33.85 -5.81
C ILE A 387 -10.56 -33.19 -6.57
N ASN A 388 -10.71 -33.11 -7.91
CA ASN A 388 -9.70 -32.52 -8.77
C ASN A 388 -10.08 -31.07 -9.12
N PHE A 389 -9.11 -30.16 -9.06
CA PHE A 389 -9.29 -28.76 -9.43
C PHE A 389 -7.97 -28.08 -9.79
N ASP A 390 -8.08 -26.95 -10.51
CA ASP A 390 -6.97 -26.13 -10.91
C ASP A 390 -6.80 -24.91 -9.99
N VAL A 391 -5.55 -24.61 -9.61
CA VAL A 391 -5.15 -23.40 -8.92
C VAL A 391 -4.26 -22.57 -9.84
N LEU A 392 -4.71 -21.38 -10.23
CA LEU A 392 -3.89 -20.43 -10.97
C LEU A 392 -3.01 -19.64 -10.00
N VAL A 393 -1.72 -19.62 -10.26
CA VAL A 393 -0.72 -18.95 -9.42
C VAL A 393 -0.08 -17.82 -10.21
N ALA A 394 0.00 -16.64 -9.59
CA ALA A 394 0.68 -15.52 -10.19
C ALA A 394 2.20 -15.64 -9.99
N ASP A 395 2.97 -15.54 -11.06
CA ASP A 395 4.44 -15.50 -11.02
C ASP A 395 4.91 -14.09 -10.68
N TYR A 396 4.94 -13.80 -9.37
CA TYR A 396 5.51 -12.59 -8.80
C TYR A 396 6.77 -12.89 -7.94
N GLY A 397 7.45 -13.99 -8.27
CA GLY A 397 8.67 -14.45 -7.61
C GLY A 397 8.49 -15.75 -6.84
N ASP A 398 9.64 -16.32 -6.40
CA ASP A 398 9.71 -17.67 -5.84
C ASP A 398 8.78 -17.88 -4.64
N VAL A 399 8.60 -16.87 -3.80
CA VAL A 399 7.69 -16.95 -2.63
C VAL A 399 6.27 -17.35 -3.01
N TYR A 400 5.76 -16.89 -4.16
CA TYR A 400 4.42 -17.27 -4.65
C TYR A 400 4.38 -18.73 -5.13
N ILE A 401 5.45 -19.17 -5.75
CA ILE A 401 5.57 -20.54 -6.28
C ILE A 401 5.75 -21.52 -5.12
N ASP A 402 6.70 -21.28 -4.23
CA ASP A 402 7.00 -22.13 -3.07
C ASP A 402 5.79 -22.27 -2.15
N MET A 403 5.07 -21.16 -1.90
CA MET A 403 3.84 -21.18 -1.12
C MET A 403 2.75 -22.02 -1.80
N SER A 404 2.61 -21.91 -3.12
CA SER A 404 1.62 -22.68 -3.87
C SER A 404 1.91 -24.18 -3.81
N GLU A 405 3.18 -24.56 -3.88
CA GLU A 405 3.62 -25.95 -3.76
C GLU A 405 3.36 -26.51 -2.36
N ALA A 406 3.65 -25.72 -1.31
CA ALA A 406 3.36 -26.12 0.07
C ALA A 406 1.86 -26.33 0.31
N ILE A 407 1.02 -25.40 -0.17
CA ILE A 407 -0.44 -25.52 -0.09
C ILE A 407 -0.92 -26.75 -0.87
N ALA A 408 -0.45 -26.94 -2.10
CA ALA A 408 -0.86 -28.08 -2.91
C ALA A 408 -0.45 -29.41 -2.30
N HIS A 409 0.73 -29.47 -1.66
CA HIS A 409 1.17 -30.66 -0.93
C HIS A 409 0.16 -31.06 0.17
N ASP A 410 -0.23 -30.12 1.02
CA ASP A 410 -1.15 -30.39 2.13
C ASP A 410 -2.56 -30.73 1.64
N LEU A 411 -3.06 -30.03 0.61
CA LEU A 411 -4.33 -30.32 -0.04
C LEU A 411 -4.36 -31.73 -0.63
N ASN A 412 -3.30 -32.12 -1.35
CA ASN A 412 -3.21 -33.44 -1.97
C ASN A 412 -3.17 -34.57 -0.93
N GLN A 413 -2.53 -34.35 0.24
CA GLN A 413 -2.57 -35.31 1.34
C GLN A 413 -3.98 -35.49 1.93
N SER A 414 -4.83 -34.49 1.78
CA SER A 414 -6.22 -34.51 2.26
C SER A 414 -7.23 -35.00 1.21
N GLY A 415 -6.76 -35.54 0.07
CA GLY A 415 -7.60 -36.01 -1.03
C GLY A 415 -8.16 -34.89 -1.93
N LEU A 416 -7.65 -33.67 -1.77
CA LEU A 416 -7.96 -32.52 -2.61
C LEU A 416 -6.86 -32.35 -3.67
N ASN A 417 -7.04 -33.01 -4.83
CA ASN A 417 -6.03 -33.04 -5.89
C ASN A 417 -5.94 -31.71 -6.62
N SER A 418 -5.12 -30.81 -6.10
CA SER A 418 -4.86 -29.52 -6.72
C SER A 418 -3.80 -29.64 -7.82
N ARG A 419 -4.08 -29.03 -8.97
CA ARG A 419 -3.12 -28.86 -10.06
C ARG A 419 -2.72 -27.40 -10.17
N ILE A 420 -1.46 -27.09 -9.90
CA ILE A 420 -0.92 -25.74 -10.00
C ILE A 420 -0.64 -25.40 -11.47
N THR A 421 -1.03 -24.20 -11.87
CA THR A 421 -0.68 -23.56 -13.14
C THR A 421 -0.12 -22.18 -12.87
N VAL A 422 1.19 -22.02 -13.01
CA VAL A 422 1.88 -20.75 -12.85
C VAL A 422 1.68 -19.92 -14.12
N LEU A 423 1.28 -18.66 -13.94
CA LEU A 423 1.01 -17.70 -14.99
C LEU A 423 1.86 -16.45 -14.80
N ASN A 424 2.44 -15.91 -15.86
CA ASN A 424 3.05 -14.61 -15.78
C ASN A 424 1.99 -13.52 -15.42
N PRO A 425 2.39 -12.33 -14.96
CA PRO A 425 1.46 -11.30 -14.50
C PRO A 425 0.39 -10.90 -15.50
N GLU A 426 0.74 -10.85 -16.79
CA GLU A 426 -0.20 -10.52 -17.88
C GLU A 426 -1.27 -11.60 -18.07
N GLN A 427 -0.84 -12.84 -18.18
CA GLN A 427 -1.73 -13.99 -18.32
C GLN A 427 -2.63 -14.16 -17.10
N TYR A 428 -2.07 -13.92 -15.90
CA TYR A 428 -2.82 -13.98 -14.65
C TYR A 428 -3.91 -12.90 -14.63
N ALA A 429 -3.56 -11.64 -14.91
CA ALA A 429 -4.51 -10.54 -14.96
C ALA A 429 -5.63 -10.80 -15.99
N GLU A 430 -5.29 -11.31 -17.17
CA GLU A 430 -6.27 -11.63 -18.21
C GLU A 430 -7.23 -12.76 -17.77
N LYS A 431 -6.70 -13.88 -17.26
CA LYS A 431 -7.51 -15.04 -16.89
C LYS A 431 -8.33 -14.80 -15.63
N VAL A 432 -7.69 -14.28 -14.57
CA VAL A 432 -8.32 -14.14 -13.25
C VAL A 432 -9.23 -12.92 -13.24
N TRP A 433 -8.70 -11.73 -13.55
CA TRP A 433 -9.46 -10.49 -13.39
C TRP A 433 -10.29 -10.13 -14.63
N GLY A 434 -9.73 -10.38 -15.82
CA GLY A 434 -10.40 -10.05 -17.08
C GLY A 434 -11.51 -11.03 -17.44
N LYS A 435 -11.20 -12.33 -17.47
CA LYS A 435 -12.13 -13.39 -17.92
C LYS A 435 -12.86 -14.10 -16.78
N LYS A 436 -12.38 -13.99 -15.53
CA LYS A 436 -12.88 -14.76 -14.36
C LYS A 436 -12.86 -16.27 -14.64
N ASP A 437 -11.85 -16.74 -15.41
CA ASP A 437 -11.73 -18.13 -15.84
C ASP A 437 -10.77 -18.90 -14.93
N PHE A 438 -11.22 -19.21 -13.72
CA PHE A 438 -10.51 -19.96 -12.71
C PHE A 438 -11.47 -20.74 -11.82
N GLN A 439 -11.00 -21.83 -11.20
CA GLN A 439 -11.65 -22.52 -10.09
C GLN A 439 -11.13 -21.99 -8.76
N ALA A 440 -9.81 -21.91 -8.59
CA ALA A 440 -9.13 -21.22 -7.51
C ALA A 440 -7.95 -20.42 -8.05
N PHE A 441 -7.55 -19.39 -7.33
CA PHE A 441 -6.29 -18.70 -7.60
C PHE A 441 -5.53 -18.38 -6.32
N LEU A 442 -4.22 -18.31 -6.43
CA LEU A 442 -3.31 -17.83 -5.40
C LEU A 442 -2.49 -16.65 -5.96
N GLY A 443 -2.66 -15.49 -5.39
CA GLY A 443 -1.96 -14.30 -5.87
C GLY A 443 -2.47 -13.02 -5.26
N PRO A 444 -1.93 -11.87 -5.72
CA PRO A 444 -2.39 -10.58 -5.26
C PRO A 444 -3.81 -10.29 -5.78
N LEU A 445 -4.52 -9.44 -5.06
CA LEU A 445 -5.81 -8.91 -5.48
C LEU A 445 -5.66 -7.58 -6.21
N PRO A 446 -6.65 -7.16 -7.03
CA PRO A 446 -6.62 -5.85 -7.66
C PRO A 446 -6.45 -4.73 -6.64
N ILE A 447 -5.55 -3.81 -6.92
CA ILE A 447 -5.30 -2.65 -6.06
C ILE A 447 -6.49 -1.69 -6.16
N THR A 448 -6.98 -1.23 -5.01
CA THR A 448 -8.04 -0.24 -4.91
C THR A 448 -7.68 0.79 -3.84
N TYR A 449 -8.27 1.96 -3.94
CA TYR A 449 -8.04 3.06 -3.02
C TYR A 449 -9.06 2.98 -1.87
N GLY A 450 -8.57 2.68 -0.68
CA GLY A 450 -9.37 2.59 0.54
C GLY A 450 -10.17 1.29 0.68
N PRO A 451 -10.57 0.97 1.92
CA PRO A 451 -11.31 -0.25 2.24
C PRO A 451 -12.68 -0.33 1.55
N ASN A 452 -13.43 0.78 1.49
CA ASN A 452 -14.76 0.81 0.87
C ASN A 452 -14.72 0.43 -0.61
N ASN A 453 -13.83 1.08 -1.37
CA ASN A 453 -13.65 0.78 -2.79
C ASN A 453 -13.19 -0.67 -3.01
N TYR A 454 -12.31 -1.17 -2.12
CA TYR A 454 -11.88 -2.56 -2.17
C TYR A 454 -13.06 -3.53 -2.01
N LEU A 455 -13.89 -3.34 -0.99
CA LEU A 455 -15.04 -4.20 -0.71
C LEU A 455 -16.03 -4.19 -1.87
N PHE A 456 -16.41 -3.00 -2.36
CA PHE A 456 -17.34 -2.89 -3.48
C PHE A 456 -16.78 -3.46 -4.79
N ALA A 457 -15.53 -3.17 -5.14
CA ALA A 457 -14.97 -3.60 -6.40
C ALA A 457 -14.68 -5.11 -6.44
N ASN A 458 -14.14 -5.67 -5.35
CA ASN A 458 -13.65 -7.04 -5.30
C ASN A 458 -14.65 -8.03 -4.73
N LEU A 459 -15.43 -7.64 -3.72
CA LEU A 459 -16.20 -8.57 -2.89
C LEU A 459 -17.72 -8.41 -3.02
N HIS A 460 -18.24 -7.27 -3.48
CA HIS A 460 -19.69 -7.12 -3.71
C HIS A 460 -20.13 -7.92 -4.94
N SER A 461 -21.32 -8.54 -4.91
CA SER A 461 -21.81 -9.38 -6.03
C SER A 461 -21.95 -8.61 -7.34
N ALA A 462 -22.34 -7.33 -7.28
CA ALA A 462 -22.36 -6.41 -8.42
C ALA A 462 -21.02 -5.73 -8.68
N GLY A 463 -19.98 -6.06 -7.92
CA GLY A 463 -18.66 -5.47 -8.02
C GLY A 463 -17.99 -5.77 -9.36
N ARG A 464 -17.17 -4.84 -9.84
CA ARG A 464 -16.48 -4.97 -11.12
C ARG A 464 -15.74 -6.29 -11.26
N TRP A 465 -15.03 -6.70 -10.22
CA TRP A 465 -14.27 -7.95 -10.22
C TRP A 465 -15.05 -9.11 -9.62
N ASN A 466 -15.77 -8.91 -8.50
CA ASN A 466 -16.43 -10.01 -7.80
C ASN A 466 -15.55 -11.28 -7.83
N ILE A 467 -14.38 -11.20 -7.19
CA ILE A 467 -13.31 -12.21 -7.28
C ILE A 467 -13.72 -13.59 -6.75
N ILE A 468 -14.74 -13.64 -5.91
CA ILE A 468 -15.29 -14.87 -5.33
C ILE A 468 -16.32 -15.52 -6.27
N GLY A 469 -16.89 -14.74 -7.19
CA GLY A 469 -17.97 -15.21 -8.09
C GLY A 469 -19.28 -15.52 -7.36
N HIS A 470 -19.58 -14.84 -6.24
CA HIS A 470 -20.74 -15.10 -5.42
C HIS A 470 -21.96 -14.25 -5.82
N SER A 471 -23.12 -14.64 -5.22
CA SER A 471 -24.35 -13.83 -5.16
C SER A 471 -24.94 -13.88 -3.73
N ASP A 472 -24.09 -13.61 -2.75
CA ASP A 472 -24.40 -13.70 -1.32
C ASP A 472 -24.97 -12.37 -0.82
N ALA A 473 -26.30 -12.31 -0.67
CA ALA A 473 -26.99 -11.09 -0.25
C ALA A 473 -26.59 -10.63 1.18
N LYS A 474 -26.13 -11.54 2.05
CA LYS A 474 -25.67 -11.15 3.38
C LYS A 474 -24.34 -10.41 3.31
N LEU A 475 -23.40 -10.88 2.47
CA LEU A 475 -22.14 -10.19 2.25
C LEU A 475 -22.37 -8.81 1.63
N ASP A 476 -23.22 -8.73 0.61
CA ASP A 476 -23.57 -7.45 -0.02
C ASP A 476 -24.14 -6.46 0.98
N GLN A 477 -25.09 -6.89 1.83
CA GLN A 477 -25.65 -6.05 2.89
C GLN A 477 -24.61 -5.55 3.89
N LEU A 478 -23.63 -6.37 4.29
CA LEU A 478 -22.56 -5.96 5.18
C LEU A 478 -21.65 -4.92 4.51
N ILE A 479 -21.34 -5.13 3.23
CA ILE A 479 -20.53 -4.18 2.44
C ILE A 479 -21.24 -2.84 2.29
N GLU A 480 -22.54 -2.85 2.00
CA GLU A 480 -23.36 -1.63 1.89
C GLU A 480 -23.49 -0.93 3.25
N LEU A 481 -23.71 -1.68 4.33
CA LEU A 481 -23.89 -1.15 5.67
C LEU A 481 -22.65 -0.37 6.15
N GLN A 482 -21.44 -0.93 5.97
CA GLN A 482 -20.21 -0.27 6.41
C GLN A 482 -19.99 1.09 5.73
N ASN A 483 -20.45 1.27 4.49
CA ASN A 483 -20.30 2.52 3.76
C ASN A 483 -21.13 3.67 4.37
N GLY A 484 -22.17 3.38 5.13
CA GLY A 484 -22.98 4.37 5.83
C GLY A 484 -22.47 4.77 7.22
N ILE A 485 -21.43 4.08 7.75
CA ILE A 485 -20.97 4.24 9.13
C ILE A 485 -19.75 5.16 9.19
N LYS A 486 -19.90 6.31 9.87
CA LYS A 486 -18.84 7.31 10.05
C LYS A 486 -17.91 7.00 11.22
N GLY A 487 -18.38 6.29 12.24
CA GLY A 487 -17.60 5.96 13.44
C GLY A 487 -16.59 4.84 13.16
N THR A 488 -15.31 5.08 13.43
CA THR A 488 -14.24 4.11 13.17
C THR A 488 -14.47 2.79 13.92
N TYR A 489 -14.89 2.86 15.18
CA TYR A 489 -15.15 1.69 16.00
C TYR A 489 -16.34 0.87 15.47
N GLU A 490 -17.49 1.50 15.24
CA GLU A 490 -18.71 0.85 14.75
C GLU A 490 -18.49 0.25 13.36
N ARG A 491 -17.76 0.95 12.51
CA ARG A 491 -17.39 0.45 11.18
C ARG A 491 -16.47 -0.78 11.30
N GLY A 492 -15.54 -0.76 12.25
CA GLY A 492 -14.65 -1.88 12.55
C GLY A 492 -15.40 -3.16 12.93
N LEU A 493 -16.50 -3.05 13.67
CA LEU A 493 -17.35 -4.21 13.99
C LEU A 493 -17.93 -4.84 12.71
N ILE A 494 -18.40 -4.02 11.78
CA ILE A 494 -18.91 -4.54 10.49
C ILE A 494 -17.79 -5.14 9.64
N PHE A 495 -16.57 -4.58 9.69
CA PHE A 495 -15.42 -5.19 9.03
C PHE A 495 -15.07 -6.57 9.61
N LYS A 496 -15.17 -6.74 10.93
CA LYS A 496 -15.03 -8.07 11.57
C LYS A 496 -16.13 -9.03 11.12
N ASP A 497 -17.37 -8.57 11.06
CA ASP A 497 -18.49 -9.38 10.56
C ASP A 497 -18.29 -9.81 9.10
N ILE A 498 -17.77 -8.92 8.24
CA ILE A 498 -17.42 -9.25 6.84
C ILE A 498 -16.35 -10.34 6.82
N GLN A 499 -15.27 -10.19 7.59
CA GLN A 499 -14.18 -11.15 7.63
C GLN A 499 -14.66 -12.53 8.14
N LEU A 500 -15.42 -12.56 9.23
CA LEU A 500 -15.99 -13.81 9.77
C LEU A 500 -16.94 -14.46 8.76
N HIS A 501 -17.74 -13.69 8.05
CA HIS A 501 -18.63 -14.21 7.01
C HIS A 501 -17.85 -14.83 5.83
N LEU A 502 -16.78 -14.18 5.38
CA LEU A 502 -15.91 -14.70 4.33
C LEU A 502 -15.26 -16.03 4.73
N LEU A 503 -14.85 -16.16 6.01
CA LEU A 503 -14.29 -17.39 6.58
C LEU A 503 -15.37 -18.48 6.73
N ASP A 504 -16.56 -18.16 7.25
CA ASP A 504 -17.69 -19.12 7.38
C ASP A 504 -18.08 -19.72 6.04
N LYS A 505 -18.08 -18.90 4.99
CA LYS A 505 -18.37 -19.37 3.62
C LYS A 505 -17.16 -20.00 2.93
N ALA A 506 -15.98 -19.95 3.56
CA ALA A 506 -14.72 -20.40 2.98
C ALA A 506 -14.49 -19.83 1.57
N TYR A 507 -14.61 -18.51 1.44
CA TYR A 507 -14.45 -17.85 0.14
C TYR A 507 -12.98 -17.53 -0.19
N MET A 508 -12.26 -17.00 0.79
CA MET A 508 -10.87 -16.56 0.60
C MET A 508 -10.11 -16.50 1.93
N VAL A 509 -8.80 -16.69 1.86
CA VAL A 509 -7.87 -16.51 2.98
C VAL A 509 -6.56 -15.92 2.46
N GLY A 510 -6.03 -14.93 3.16
CA GLY A 510 -4.72 -14.37 2.91
C GLY A 510 -3.68 -15.07 3.76
N ILE A 511 -2.71 -15.67 3.09
CA ILE A 511 -1.60 -16.36 3.71
C ILE A 511 -0.39 -15.45 3.66
N GLY A 512 -0.21 -14.66 4.69
CA GLY A 512 0.88 -13.70 4.81
C GLY A 512 0.58 -12.36 4.17
N ALA A 513 0.27 -11.38 5.00
CA ALA A 513 0.32 -9.99 4.58
C ALA A 513 1.78 -9.54 4.57
N ASN A 514 2.22 -8.99 3.47
CA ASN A 514 3.54 -8.43 3.36
C ASN A 514 3.68 -7.21 4.25
N GLY A 515 4.79 -7.13 4.96
CA GLY A 515 5.33 -5.88 5.45
C GLY A 515 6.62 -5.56 4.70
N ASN A 516 7.19 -4.41 4.97
CA ASN A 516 8.54 -4.07 4.52
C ASN A 516 9.47 -4.06 5.72
N LEU A 517 10.62 -4.71 5.59
CA LEU A 517 11.72 -4.53 6.53
C LEU A 517 12.63 -3.42 6.00
N TRP A 518 12.73 -2.37 6.76
CA TRP A 518 13.66 -1.28 6.50
C TRP A 518 14.91 -1.46 7.34
N ALA A 519 16.07 -1.28 6.72
CA ALA A 519 17.32 -1.11 7.42
C ALA A 519 17.86 0.30 7.17
N PHE A 520 18.36 0.95 8.21
CA PHE A 520 18.93 2.28 8.08
C PHE A 520 20.14 2.48 8.96
N GLN A 521 21.03 3.37 8.52
CA GLN A 521 22.25 3.69 9.23
C GLN A 521 21.92 4.27 10.61
N SER A 522 22.75 4.01 11.62
CA SER A 522 22.50 4.42 13.00
C SER A 522 22.38 5.94 13.19
N ARG A 523 22.93 6.73 12.27
CA ARG A 523 22.82 8.19 12.25
C ARG A 523 21.42 8.71 11.85
N VAL A 524 20.57 7.86 11.26
CA VAL A 524 19.23 8.23 10.80
C VAL A 524 18.25 8.12 11.96
N GLN A 525 17.58 9.21 12.28
CA GLN A 525 16.55 9.33 13.31
C GLN A 525 15.22 9.81 12.70
N GLY A 526 14.11 9.50 13.35
CA GLY A 526 12.79 10.02 12.92
C GLY A 526 12.23 9.38 11.65
N PHE A 527 12.78 8.23 11.22
CA PHE A 527 12.29 7.49 10.06
C PHE A 527 11.15 6.54 10.46
N TYR A 528 9.92 6.96 10.22
CA TYR A 528 8.71 6.19 10.52
C TYR A 528 7.84 6.04 9.27
N PRO A 529 8.26 5.23 8.27
CA PRO A 529 7.46 4.98 7.07
C PRO A 529 6.18 4.22 7.42
N THR A 530 5.16 4.40 6.61
CA THR A 530 3.92 3.63 6.72
C THR A 530 3.95 2.43 5.77
N GLY A 531 3.06 1.45 6.00
CA GLY A 531 2.79 0.39 5.03
C GLY A 531 2.01 0.86 3.79
N TYR A 532 1.60 2.13 3.72
CA TYR A 532 0.88 2.70 2.58
C TYR A 532 1.90 3.29 1.59
N LEU A 533 2.08 2.64 0.44
CA LEU A 533 3.20 2.89 -0.47
C LEU A 533 3.22 4.30 -1.07
N SER A 534 2.05 4.93 -1.25
CA SER A 534 1.98 6.30 -1.80
C SER A 534 2.21 7.40 -0.76
N GLU A 535 2.33 7.04 0.55
CA GLU A 535 2.65 8.02 1.59
C GLU A 535 4.13 8.43 1.51
N TYR A 536 4.39 9.71 1.75
CA TYR A 536 5.73 10.30 1.65
C TYR A 536 6.03 11.33 2.76
N GLY A 537 5.05 11.66 3.59
CA GLY A 537 5.21 12.68 4.64
C GLY A 537 6.30 12.36 5.65
N PHE A 538 6.63 11.08 5.83
CA PHE A 538 7.69 10.67 6.76
C PHE A 538 9.10 11.18 6.36
N TRP A 539 9.36 11.50 5.09
CA TRP A 539 10.67 12.03 4.67
C TRP A 539 11.02 13.36 5.32
N MET A 540 10.04 14.21 5.62
CA MET A 540 10.30 15.52 6.22
C MET A 540 10.65 15.46 7.71
N HIS A 541 10.35 14.35 8.39
CA HIS A 541 10.61 14.14 9.82
C HIS A 541 11.97 13.51 10.12
N ILE A 542 12.71 13.11 9.08
CA ILE A 542 14.02 12.46 9.24
C ILE A 542 15.05 13.49 9.69
N ARG A 543 15.88 13.06 10.66
CA ARG A 543 17.04 13.79 11.18
C ARG A 543 18.28 12.92 11.04
N VAL A 544 19.43 13.55 11.03
CA VAL A 544 20.72 12.85 11.11
C VAL A 544 21.52 13.36 12.29
N ASP A 545 22.03 12.43 13.08
CA ASP A 545 22.98 12.76 14.13
C ASP A 545 24.33 13.14 13.53
N SER A 546 24.97 14.19 14.06
CA SER A 546 26.25 14.72 13.59
C SER A 546 27.41 13.79 13.89
#